data_b41d661b8cd8fc2a2c4bc7be185c8583
#
_entry.id   b41d661b8cd8fc2a2c4bc7be185c8583
#
_cell.length_a   1.000
_cell.length_b   1.000
_cell.length_c   1.000
_cell.angle_alpha   90.00
_cell.angle_beta   90.00
_cell.angle_gamma   90.00
#
_symmetry.space_group_name_H-M   'P 1'
#
loop_
_entity.id
_entity.type
_entity.pdbx_description
1 polymer ?
#
loop_
_entity_poly.entity_id
_entity_poly.type
_entity_poly.pdbx_seq_one_letter_code
_entity_poly.pdbx_strand_id
1 'polypeptide(L)'
;MFANSGAEAVENGIKIARHATGRTATIAFEDAFHARTLLALSLTSKMKHYEFGFAPYAAEIYRMPYAHCYRCAFDLAYPSCEIRCAYFLKDFFSNHISAEQVAALIVEPVLGEGGFVVPPVECFKTLFKICKDNGIVFTADEIQTGFGRAARMFA
;
A
#
# COMPACT_ATOMS: atom_id res chain seq x y z
N MET A 1 9.26 -18.33 -1.87
CA MET A 1 8.38 -18.88 -0.81
C MET A 1 7.00 -19.06 -1.40
N PHE A 2 6.34 -20.17 -1.11
CA PHE A 2 4.95 -20.40 -1.52
C PHE A 2 4.03 -20.21 -0.30
N ALA A 3 2.82 -19.73 -0.53
CA ALA A 3 1.78 -19.57 0.47
C ALA A 3 0.46 -20.17 -0.04
N ASN A 4 -0.48 -20.50 0.85
CA ASN A 4 -1.75 -21.12 0.47
C ASN A 4 -2.85 -20.11 0.12
N SER A 5 -2.64 -18.84 0.45
CA SER A 5 -3.61 -17.77 0.20
C SER A 5 -2.91 -16.41 0.10
N GLY A 6 -3.62 -15.42 -0.46
CA GLY A 6 -3.18 -14.04 -0.46
C GLY A 6 -2.99 -13.47 0.94
N ALA A 7 -3.85 -13.84 1.89
CA ALA A 7 -3.70 -13.43 3.28
C ALA A 7 -2.35 -13.88 3.87
N GLU A 8 -1.99 -15.15 3.67
CA GLU A 8 -0.68 -15.66 4.12
C GLU A 8 0.49 -14.97 3.40
N ALA A 9 0.36 -14.67 2.12
CA ALA A 9 1.40 -13.99 1.36
C ALA A 9 1.63 -12.57 1.92
N VAL A 10 0.58 -11.80 2.17
CA VAL A 10 0.63 -10.46 2.77
C VAL A 10 1.22 -10.51 4.17
N GLU A 11 0.71 -11.37 5.06
CA GLU A 11 1.21 -11.54 6.42
C GLU A 11 2.72 -11.83 6.44
N ASN A 12 3.17 -12.76 5.59
CA ASN A 12 4.57 -13.11 5.49
C ASN A 12 5.41 -11.98 4.86
N GLY A 13 4.89 -11.29 3.85
CA GLY A 13 5.55 -10.13 3.25
C GLY A 13 5.89 -9.07 4.29
N ILE A 14 4.93 -8.69 5.11
CA ILE A 14 5.14 -7.70 6.18
C ILE A 14 6.07 -8.24 7.29
N LYS A 15 5.93 -9.51 7.68
CA LYS A 15 6.85 -10.14 8.65
C LYS A 15 8.31 -10.09 8.16
N ILE A 16 8.53 -10.43 6.89
CA ILE A 16 9.87 -10.42 6.29
C ILE A 16 10.40 -8.98 6.26
N ALA A 17 9.59 -8.01 5.84
CA ALA A 17 9.99 -6.61 5.81
C ALA A 17 10.39 -6.08 7.20
N ARG A 18 9.56 -6.35 8.23
CA ARG A 18 9.84 -5.98 9.61
C ARG A 18 11.14 -6.62 10.11
N HIS A 19 11.33 -7.90 9.83
CA HIS A 19 12.55 -8.63 10.25
C HIS A 19 13.80 -8.09 9.55
N ALA A 20 13.73 -7.88 8.24
CA ALA A 20 14.87 -7.43 7.42
C ALA A 20 15.30 -5.99 7.75
N THR A 21 14.36 -5.12 8.11
CA THR A 21 14.64 -3.71 8.41
C THR A 21 14.86 -3.42 9.88
N GLY A 22 14.42 -4.30 10.77
CA GLY A 22 14.34 -4.05 12.21
C GLY A 22 13.31 -3.00 12.62
N ARG A 23 12.41 -2.61 11.70
CA ARG A 23 11.39 -1.57 11.87
C ARG A 23 10.00 -2.18 12.03
N THR A 24 9.03 -1.41 12.56
CA THR A 24 7.69 -1.94 12.90
C THR A 24 6.56 -1.41 12.05
N ALA A 25 6.62 -0.15 11.60
CA ALA A 25 5.52 0.50 10.91
C ALA A 25 5.35 0.02 9.47
N THR A 26 4.12 -0.03 9.02
CA THR A 26 3.76 -0.32 7.63
C THR A 26 2.81 0.75 7.11
N ILE A 27 3.08 1.26 5.92
CA ILE A 27 2.20 2.20 5.22
C ILE A 27 1.38 1.42 4.20
N ALA A 28 0.06 1.58 4.24
CA ALA A 28 -0.90 1.08 3.27
C ALA A 28 -1.65 2.25 2.63
N PHE A 29 -2.58 1.97 1.72
CA PHE A 29 -3.33 3.00 1.03
C PHE A 29 -4.82 2.95 1.35
N GLU A 30 -5.48 4.11 1.25
CA GLU A 30 -6.94 4.17 1.28
C GLU A 30 -7.53 3.39 0.11
N ASP A 31 -8.71 2.85 0.29
CA ASP A 31 -9.43 1.96 -0.64
C ASP A 31 -8.73 0.64 -0.96
N ALA A 32 -7.60 0.32 -0.35
CA ALA A 32 -6.88 -0.94 -0.56
C ALA A 32 -7.57 -2.13 0.11
N PHE A 33 -7.36 -3.31 -0.48
CA PHE A 33 -7.76 -4.58 0.09
C PHE A 33 -6.59 -5.58 0.11
N HIS A 34 -6.18 -5.98 1.30
CA HIS A 34 -5.03 -6.86 1.52
C HIS A 34 -5.39 -8.17 2.25
N ALA A 35 -6.65 -8.60 2.18
CA ALA A 35 -7.25 -9.76 2.84
C ALA A 35 -7.86 -9.48 4.23
N ARG A 36 -8.13 -10.55 5.03
CA ARG A 36 -9.02 -10.49 6.20
C ARG A 36 -8.50 -11.20 7.46
N THR A 37 -7.25 -11.65 7.48
CA THR A 37 -6.57 -12.05 8.72
C THR A 37 -6.19 -10.80 9.52
N LEU A 38 -5.85 -10.90 10.79
CA LEU A 38 -5.75 -9.74 11.67
C LEU A 38 -4.84 -8.62 11.13
N LEU A 39 -3.61 -8.94 10.72
CA LEU A 39 -2.70 -7.94 10.15
C LEU A 39 -3.16 -7.50 8.76
N ALA A 40 -3.53 -8.44 7.89
CA ALA A 40 -4.01 -8.13 6.54
C ALA A 40 -5.30 -7.30 6.57
N LEU A 41 -6.22 -7.58 7.51
CA LEU A 41 -7.41 -6.77 7.75
C LEU A 41 -7.05 -5.34 8.16
N SER A 42 -6.04 -5.18 9.00
CA SER A 42 -5.56 -3.86 9.43
C SER A 42 -4.93 -3.04 8.30
N LEU A 43 -4.46 -3.69 7.23
CA LEU A 43 -3.97 -3.05 6.00
C LEU A 43 -5.10 -2.71 5.02
N THR A 44 -6.22 -3.43 5.09
CA THR A 44 -7.42 -3.21 4.28
C THR A 44 -8.14 -1.95 4.74
N SER A 45 -8.76 -1.18 3.83
CA SER A 45 -9.26 0.17 4.13
C SER A 45 -10.78 0.34 4.03
N LYS A 46 -11.58 -0.74 4.07
CA LYS A 46 -13.05 -0.66 3.97
C LYS A 46 -13.74 -0.97 5.31
N MET A 47 -13.81 0.03 6.18
CA MET A 47 -14.37 -0.10 7.54
C MET A 47 -15.72 -0.83 7.60
N LYS A 48 -16.75 -0.34 6.93
CA LYS A 48 -18.10 -0.91 7.03
C LYS A 48 -18.22 -2.33 6.50
N HIS A 49 -17.40 -2.71 5.51
CA HIS A 49 -17.52 -4.01 4.84
C HIS A 49 -16.64 -5.09 5.47
N TYR A 50 -15.50 -4.70 6.04
CA TYR A 50 -14.49 -5.67 6.48
C TYR A 50 -14.02 -5.48 7.92
N GLU A 51 -13.80 -4.26 8.37
CA GLU A 51 -13.16 -3.98 9.65
C GLU A 51 -14.15 -3.88 10.82
N PHE A 52 -15.39 -3.44 10.56
CA PHE A 52 -16.36 -3.16 11.62
C PHE A 52 -16.63 -4.40 12.49
N GLY A 53 -16.42 -4.24 13.81
CA GLY A 53 -16.67 -5.29 14.80
C GLY A 53 -15.50 -6.25 15.04
N PHE A 54 -14.35 -6.07 14.37
CA PHE A 54 -13.18 -6.96 14.50
C PHE A 54 -11.99 -6.34 15.25
N ALA A 55 -12.18 -5.19 15.86
CA ALA A 55 -11.12 -4.59 16.70
C ALA A 55 -10.80 -5.47 17.94
N PRO A 56 -9.59 -5.37 18.53
CA PRO A 56 -8.51 -4.46 18.16
C PRO A 56 -7.71 -4.90 16.93
N TYR A 57 -7.24 -3.92 16.17
CA TYR A 57 -6.44 -4.17 14.96
C TYR A 57 -4.95 -4.30 15.28
N ALA A 58 -4.15 -4.74 14.29
CA ALA A 58 -2.70 -4.78 14.40
C ALA A 58 -2.15 -3.34 14.52
N ALA A 59 -1.19 -3.17 15.42
CA ALA A 59 -0.53 -1.89 15.64
C ALA A 59 0.43 -1.51 14.49
N GLU A 60 0.81 -0.23 14.47
CA GLU A 60 1.81 0.32 13.55
C GLU A 60 1.41 0.23 12.06
N ILE A 61 0.13 0.41 11.78
CA ILE A 61 -0.41 0.52 10.42
C ILE A 61 -0.85 1.95 10.18
N TYR A 62 -0.31 2.55 9.13
CA TYR A 62 -0.56 3.92 8.71
C TYR A 62 -1.15 3.92 7.31
N ARG A 63 -2.11 4.79 7.02
CA ARG A 63 -2.76 4.87 5.72
C ARG A 63 -2.55 6.23 5.09
N MET A 64 -2.36 6.25 3.78
CA MET A 64 -2.27 7.47 2.97
C MET A 64 -3.18 7.36 1.74
N PRO A 65 -3.57 8.49 1.13
CA PRO A 65 -4.40 8.48 -0.06
C PRO A 65 -3.76 7.74 -1.23
N TYR A 66 -4.54 6.94 -1.94
CA TYR A 66 -4.11 6.31 -3.19
C TYR A 66 -4.15 7.29 -4.38
N ALA A 67 -3.40 7.00 -5.43
CA ALA A 67 -3.37 7.80 -6.66
C ALA A 67 -4.62 7.58 -7.51
N HIS A 68 -5.72 8.20 -7.13
CA HIS A 68 -7.02 8.12 -7.79
C HIS A 68 -7.29 9.39 -8.60
N CYS A 69 -6.83 9.46 -9.87
CA CYS A 69 -6.90 10.68 -10.69
C CYS A 69 -8.33 11.18 -10.94
N TYR A 70 -9.31 10.28 -11.04
CA TYR A 70 -10.72 10.66 -11.23
C TYR A 70 -11.36 11.27 -9.98
N ARG A 71 -10.89 10.89 -8.78
CA ARG A 71 -11.35 11.39 -7.48
C ARG A 71 -10.13 11.72 -6.62
N CYS A 72 -9.38 12.72 -7.06
CA CYS A 72 -8.11 13.08 -6.43
C CYS A 72 -8.32 13.58 -4.99
N ALA A 73 -7.66 12.96 -4.03
CA ALA A 73 -7.72 13.37 -2.62
C ALA A 73 -7.11 14.76 -2.36
N PHE A 74 -6.41 15.32 -3.35
CA PHE A 74 -5.79 16.64 -3.29
C PHE A 74 -6.50 17.69 -4.15
N ASP A 75 -7.65 17.35 -4.74
CA ASP A 75 -8.42 18.21 -5.66
C ASP A 75 -7.59 18.73 -6.84
N LEU A 76 -6.64 17.93 -7.33
CA LEU A 76 -5.75 18.26 -8.42
C LEU A 76 -6.04 17.41 -9.66
N ALA A 77 -5.70 17.92 -10.86
CA ALA A 77 -5.88 17.22 -12.11
C ALA A 77 -4.55 16.68 -12.66
N TYR A 78 -4.54 15.41 -13.09
CA TYR A 78 -3.40 14.83 -13.79
C TYR A 78 -3.40 15.29 -15.28
N PRO A 79 -2.25 15.62 -15.87
CA PRO A 79 -0.89 15.51 -15.35
C PRO A 79 -0.36 16.75 -14.59
N SER A 80 -1.11 17.85 -14.57
CA SER A 80 -0.66 19.13 -13.97
C SER A 80 -0.39 19.07 -12.46
N CYS A 81 -0.90 18.03 -11.76
CA CYS A 81 -0.65 17.79 -10.34
C CYS A 81 0.78 17.30 -10.02
N GLU A 82 1.60 17.04 -11.05
CA GLU A 82 2.97 16.52 -10.88
C GLU A 82 3.05 15.33 -9.91
N ILE A 83 2.04 14.44 -9.96
CA ILE A 83 1.91 13.27 -9.08
C ILE A 83 2.04 13.60 -7.57
N ARG A 84 1.39 14.69 -7.14
CA ARG A 84 1.37 15.15 -5.74
C ARG A 84 1.09 14.03 -4.74
N CYS A 85 0.24 13.07 -5.10
CA CYS A 85 -0.10 11.90 -4.28
C CYS A 85 1.10 11.02 -3.93
N ALA A 86 2.09 10.89 -4.82
CA ALA A 86 3.30 10.14 -4.52
C ALA A 86 4.27 10.95 -3.65
N TYR A 87 4.43 12.25 -3.94
CA TYR A 87 5.28 13.12 -3.14
C TYR A 87 4.73 13.39 -1.74
N PHE A 88 3.44 13.21 -1.52
CA PHE A 88 2.82 13.29 -0.19
C PHE A 88 3.46 12.33 0.82
N LEU A 89 4.06 11.22 0.36
CA LEU A 89 4.80 10.31 1.24
C LEU A 89 5.93 11.03 2.01
N LYS A 90 6.56 12.06 1.43
CA LYS A 90 7.59 12.84 2.14
C LYS A 90 6.99 13.68 3.27
N ASP A 91 5.83 14.30 3.02
CA ASP A 91 5.12 15.06 4.04
C ASP A 91 4.57 14.13 5.12
N PHE A 92 4.18 12.92 4.71
CA PHE A 92 3.71 11.87 5.62
C PHE A 92 4.79 11.47 6.62
N PHE A 93 6.05 11.39 6.18
CA PHE A 93 7.19 11.14 7.08
C PHE A 93 7.45 12.25 8.08
N SER A 94 7.08 13.48 7.73
CA SER A 94 7.25 14.61 8.65
C SER A 94 6.10 14.74 9.65
N ASN A 95 4.89 14.31 9.28
CA ASN A 95 3.68 14.62 10.04
C ASN A 95 3.04 13.43 10.75
N HIS A 96 3.30 12.20 10.28
CA HIS A 96 2.62 11.01 10.79
C HIS A 96 3.55 9.94 11.36
N ILE A 97 4.65 9.64 10.69
CA ILE A 97 5.60 8.61 11.10
C ILE A 97 6.97 8.83 10.46
N SER A 98 8.04 8.81 11.24
CA SER A 98 9.40 8.93 10.69
C SER A 98 9.72 7.79 9.71
N ALA A 99 10.35 8.12 8.57
CA ALA A 99 10.78 7.13 7.59
C ALA A 99 11.64 6.02 8.19
N GLU A 100 12.42 6.32 9.24
CA GLU A 100 13.28 5.37 9.96
C GLU A 100 12.50 4.31 10.74
N GLN A 101 11.21 4.53 10.99
CA GLN A 101 10.33 3.57 11.68
C GLN A 101 9.56 2.69 10.70
N VAL A 102 9.52 3.06 9.41
CA VAL A 102 8.74 2.36 8.38
C VAL A 102 9.51 1.16 7.84
N ALA A 103 8.98 -0.05 8.07
CA ALA A 103 9.49 -1.30 7.54
C ALA A 103 9.10 -1.51 6.07
N ALA A 104 7.84 -1.26 5.75
CA ALA A 104 7.28 -1.51 4.44
C ALA A 104 6.25 -0.45 4.01
N LEU A 105 6.15 -0.25 2.70
CA LEU A 105 4.99 0.34 2.04
C LEU A 105 4.38 -0.76 1.17
N ILE A 106 3.09 -1.07 1.38
CA ILE A 106 2.36 -2.06 0.59
C ILE A 106 1.32 -1.38 -0.30
N VAL A 107 1.24 -1.79 -1.55
CA VAL A 107 0.36 -1.18 -2.55
C VAL A 107 -0.13 -2.21 -3.57
N GLU A 108 -1.40 -2.13 -3.97
CA GLU A 108 -1.91 -2.82 -5.15
C GLU A 108 -1.51 -2.04 -6.42
N PRO A 109 -0.91 -2.67 -7.46
CA PRO A 109 -0.61 -1.97 -8.72
C PRO A 109 -1.85 -1.42 -9.42
N VAL A 110 -2.98 -2.08 -9.27
CA VAL A 110 -4.32 -1.61 -9.61
C VAL A 110 -5.21 -1.93 -8.43
N LEU A 111 -5.90 -0.94 -7.84
CA LEU A 111 -6.88 -1.24 -6.80
C LEU A 111 -7.97 -2.14 -7.36
N GLY A 112 -8.14 -3.33 -6.78
CA GLY A 112 -9.20 -4.26 -7.16
C GLY A 112 -10.53 -3.88 -6.49
N GLU A 113 -10.65 -4.19 -5.22
CA GLU A 113 -11.83 -3.91 -4.39
C GLU A 113 -12.12 -2.40 -4.23
N GLY A 114 -11.10 -1.57 -4.39
CA GLY A 114 -11.21 -0.11 -4.39
C GLY A 114 -11.88 0.49 -5.62
N GLY A 115 -12.17 -0.32 -6.67
CA GLY A 115 -12.92 0.10 -7.87
C GLY A 115 -12.15 0.06 -9.18
N PHE A 116 -11.19 -0.83 -9.32
CA PHE A 116 -10.33 -1.00 -10.51
C PHE A 116 -9.62 0.31 -10.91
N VAL A 117 -9.01 0.95 -9.92
CA VAL A 117 -8.31 2.22 -10.13
C VAL A 117 -6.90 1.98 -10.61
N VAL A 118 -6.60 2.51 -11.79
CA VAL A 118 -5.26 2.44 -12.40
C VAL A 118 -4.54 3.78 -12.18
N PRO A 119 -3.46 3.81 -11.39
CA PRO A 119 -2.70 5.04 -11.16
C PRO A 119 -1.73 5.33 -12.31
N PRO A 120 -1.26 6.58 -12.43
CA PRO A 120 -0.15 6.89 -13.33
C PRO A 120 1.11 6.09 -12.99
N VAL A 121 1.81 5.58 -13.99
CA VAL A 121 3.03 4.76 -13.80
C VAL A 121 4.12 5.53 -13.05
N GLU A 122 4.21 6.84 -13.26
CA GLU A 122 5.15 7.74 -12.58
C GLU A 122 4.94 7.76 -11.07
N CYS A 123 3.70 7.54 -10.61
CA CYS A 123 3.39 7.46 -9.19
C CYS A 123 4.18 6.33 -8.53
N PHE A 124 4.12 5.13 -9.08
CA PHE A 124 4.86 3.98 -8.52
C PHE A 124 6.36 4.12 -8.61
N LYS A 125 6.88 4.66 -9.72
CA LYS A 125 8.32 4.94 -9.85
C LYS A 125 8.79 5.89 -8.76
N THR A 126 8.00 6.91 -8.46
CA THR A 126 8.30 7.90 -7.42
C THR A 126 8.22 7.29 -6.03
N LEU A 127 7.14 6.57 -5.71
CA LEU A 127 6.99 5.86 -4.43
C LEU A 127 8.13 4.86 -4.21
N PHE A 128 8.45 4.04 -5.22
CA PHE A 128 9.56 3.09 -5.16
C PHE A 128 10.90 3.79 -4.88
N LYS A 129 11.16 4.92 -5.59
CA LYS A 129 12.38 5.70 -5.36
C LYS A 129 12.44 6.23 -3.94
N ILE A 130 11.35 6.82 -3.42
CA ILE A 130 11.31 7.34 -2.05
C ILE A 130 11.53 6.21 -1.04
N CYS A 131 10.88 5.07 -1.21
CA CYS A 131 11.09 3.90 -0.35
C CYS A 131 12.54 3.42 -0.36
N LYS A 132 13.13 3.28 -1.56
CA LYS A 132 14.53 2.86 -1.72
C LYS A 132 15.50 3.82 -1.05
N ASP A 133 15.31 5.12 -1.23
CA ASP A 133 16.18 6.16 -0.65
C ASP A 133 16.14 6.16 0.89
N ASN A 134 15.06 5.63 1.49
CA ASN A 134 14.86 5.55 2.95
C ASN A 134 15.02 4.12 3.52
N GLY A 135 15.41 3.14 2.72
CA GLY A 135 15.56 1.74 3.15
C GLY A 135 14.24 1.08 3.56
N ILE A 136 13.13 1.50 2.95
CA ILE A 136 11.78 0.95 3.17
C ILE A 136 11.53 -0.15 2.12
N VAL A 137 10.99 -1.28 2.54
CA VAL A 137 10.62 -2.37 1.63
C VAL A 137 9.37 -1.96 0.85
N PHE A 138 9.50 -1.81 -0.47
CA PHE A 138 8.34 -1.58 -1.35
C PHE A 138 7.72 -2.92 -1.71
N THR A 139 6.46 -3.13 -1.33
CA THR A 139 5.73 -4.38 -1.53
C THR A 139 4.57 -4.17 -2.49
N ALA A 140 4.65 -4.76 -3.68
CA ALA A 140 3.53 -4.79 -4.63
C ALA A 140 2.63 -6.00 -4.31
N ASP A 141 1.37 -5.74 -3.99
CA ASP A 141 0.35 -6.77 -3.82
C ASP A 141 -0.25 -7.13 -5.19
N GLU A 142 0.30 -8.16 -5.79
CA GLU A 142 -0.07 -8.66 -7.12
C GLU A 142 -1.07 -9.83 -7.07
N ILE A 143 -1.76 -10.02 -5.96
CA ILE A 143 -2.70 -11.15 -5.79
C ILE A 143 -3.82 -11.07 -6.82
N GLN A 144 -4.32 -9.88 -7.13
CA GLN A 144 -5.32 -9.70 -8.20
C GLN A 144 -4.71 -9.42 -9.57
N THR A 145 -3.59 -8.73 -9.65
CA THR A 145 -3.04 -8.18 -10.91
C THR A 145 -2.03 -9.10 -11.57
N GLY A 146 -1.37 -9.97 -10.80
CA GLY A 146 -0.30 -10.84 -11.27
C GLY A 146 -0.75 -12.00 -12.17
N PHE A 147 0.21 -12.77 -12.64
CA PHE A 147 0.04 -13.98 -13.45
C PHE A 147 -0.79 -13.77 -14.72
N GLY A 148 -0.56 -12.67 -15.40
CA GLY A 148 -1.20 -12.37 -16.69
C GLY A 148 -2.54 -11.63 -16.58
N ARG A 149 -3.07 -11.39 -15.38
CA ARG A 149 -4.36 -10.69 -15.19
C ARG A 149 -4.33 -9.27 -15.75
N ALA A 150 -3.22 -8.56 -15.58
CA ALA A 150 -2.98 -7.23 -16.11
C ALA A 150 -2.25 -7.25 -17.47
N ALA A 151 -2.41 -8.33 -18.27
CA ALA A 151 -1.80 -8.59 -19.57
C ALA A 151 -0.27 -8.78 -19.55
N ARG A 152 0.37 -8.78 -18.40
CA ARG A 152 1.78 -9.11 -18.19
C ARG A 152 1.91 -10.07 -17.01
N MET A 153 3.09 -10.70 -16.82
CA MET A 153 3.32 -11.60 -15.68
C MET A 153 3.07 -10.87 -14.35
N PHE A 154 3.54 -9.62 -14.27
CA PHE A 154 3.27 -8.68 -13.17
C PHE A 154 2.86 -7.33 -13.76
N ALA A 155 2.08 -6.55 -13.04
CA ALA A 155 1.54 -5.25 -13.48
C ALA A 155 2.60 -4.13 -13.52
#